data_dfb21d0930e96aeb4943b713cf6bdab5
#
_entry.id   dfb21d0930e96aeb4943b713cf6bdab5
#
_cell.length_a   1.000
_cell.length_b   1.000
_cell.length_c   1.000
_cell.angle_alpha   90.00
_cell.angle_beta   90.00
_cell.angle_gamma   90.00
#
_symmetry.space_group_name_H-M   'P 1'
#
loop_
_entity.id
_entity.type
_entity.pdbx_description
1 polymer ?
#
loop_
_entity_poly.entity_id
_entity_poly.type
_entity_poly.pdbx_seq_one_letter_code
_entity_poly.pdbx_strand_id
1 'polypeptide(L)'
;TTNTKDTQDTNPAHILGRIAVQGTLRLTTPLLIGEGVSGEERSNRDIHVLRGKDGIPFIPGTSIAGTLRSFIEADEPRAAQLLFGTEHAALPGDERQSAVVLYDVELKDAVLGVRDGVHIDNVTGTAVDGHKYDYEIVESGASGSFYAEVVLRVAHKEDEEILKRALSQLRDLLRSGFQLGALTAKGFGRMYLRNMTVDCYNFRIRDDVIAWLAPERGNAVSHTVY
;
A
#
# COMPACT_ATOMS: atom_id res chain seq x y z
N THR A 1 -15.28 38.29 27.32
CA THR A 1 -16.16 37.16 26.93
C THR A 1 -16.27 37.13 25.43
N THR A 2 -15.30 36.54 24.79
CA THR A 2 -15.34 36.24 23.36
C THR A 2 -15.80 34.79 23.20
N ASN A 3 -17.06 34.65 22.85
CA ASN A 3 -17.71 33.40 22.52
C ASN A 3 -17.19 32.98 21.15
N THR A 4 -16.13 32.18 21.09
CA THR A 4 -15.71 31.48 19.89
C THR A 4 -16.78 30.43 19.61
N LYS A 5 -17.76 30.78 18.74
CA LYS A 5 -18.66 29.80 18.14
C LYS A 5 -17.78 28.76 17.46
N ASP A 6 -17.83 27.53 17.99
CA ASP A 6 -17.39 26.31 17.33
C ASP A 6 -18.23 26.22 16.03
N THR A 7 -17.75 26.80 14.95
CA THR A 7 -18.31 26.60 13.62
C THR A 7 -17.99 25.16 13.31
N GLN A 8 -18.96 24.27 13.55
CA GLN A 8 -18.88 22.89 13.09
C GLN A 8 -18.58 22.94 11.60
N ASP A 9 -17.37 22.58 11.25
CA ASP A 9 -16.97 22.48 9.85
C ASP A 9 -17.81 21.38 9.21
N THR A 10 -18.73 21.76 8.34
CA THR A 10 -19.68 20.88 7.66
C THR A 10 -19.15 20.43 6.30
N ASN A 11 -18.02 20.99 5.82
CA ASN A 11 -17.45 20.59 4.55
C ASN A 11 -16.85 19.16 4.65
N PRO A 12 -17.40 18.16 3.95
CA PRO A 12 -16.95 16.76 4.06
C PRO A 12 -15.49 16.59 3.59
N ALA A 13 -14.99 17.44 2.70
CA ALA A 13 -13.64 17.38 2.18
C ALA A 13 -12.58 17.99 3.12
N HIS A 14 -13.02 18.74 4.15
CA HIS A 14 -12.10 19.40 5.08
C HIS A 14 -11.25 18.39 5.83
N ILE A 15 -9.92 18.61 5.83
CA ILE A 15 -8.94 17.72 6.47
C ILE A 15 -8.84 18.08 7.95
N LEU A 16 -9.12 17.12 8.81
CA LEU A 16 -9.04 17.25 10.26
C LEU A 16 -7.65 16.91 10.80
N GLY A 17 -6.91 16.07 10.09
CA GLY A 17 -5.58 15.63 10.48
C GLY A 17 -4.99 14.61 9.52
N ARG A 18 -3.77 14.21 9.84
CA ARG A 18 -3.06 13.16 9.09
C ARG A 18 -2.35 12.20 10.02
N ILE A 19 -2.19 10.98 9.57
CA ILE A 19 -1.35 9.97 10.19
C ILE A 19 -0.27 9.61 9.19
N ALA A 20 1.01 9.72 9.60
CA ALA A 20 2.15 9.25 8.82
C ALA A 20 2.61 7.91 9.36
N VAL A 21 2.83 6.94 8.49
CA VAL A 21 3.35 5.62 8.82
C VAL A 21 4.67 5.44 8.09
N GLN A 22 5.73 5.17 8.84
CA GLN A 22 7.07 4.99 8.29
C GLN A 22 7.69 3.69 8.80
N GLY A 23 8.65 3.16 8.04
CA GLY A 23 9.39 1.96 8.44
C GLY A 23 10.26 1.42 7.33
N THR A 24 10.76 0.20 7.53
CA THR A 24 11.51 -0.53 6.52
C THR A 24 10.72 -1.74 6.07
N LEU A 25 10.26 -1.75 4.83
CA LEU A 25 9.64 -2.92 4.22
C LEU A 25 10.73 -3.93 3.87
N ARG A 26 10.60 -5.17 4.33
CA ARG A 26 11.59 -6.24 4.13
C ARG A 26 10.97 -7.46 3.49
N LEU A 27 11.59 -7.95 2.42
CA LEU A 27 11.25 -9.21 1.77
C LEU A 27 11.76 -10.40 2.59
N THR A 28 10.90 -11.38 2.86
CA THR A 28 11.27 -12.66 3.49
C THR A 28 11.33 -13.79 2.49
N THR A 29 10.66 -13.66 1.36
CA THR A 29 10.71 -14.60 0.23
C THR A 29 10.96 -13.84 -1.06
N PRO A 30 11.42 -14.48 -2.13
CA PRO A 30 11.62 -13.82 -3.42
C PRO A 30 10.36 -13.12 -3.91
N LEU A 31 10.52 -11.99 -4.59
CA LEU A 31 9.43 -11.20 -5.16
C LEU A 31 9.48 -11.25 -6.68
N LEU A 32 8.37 -11.60 -7.30
CA LEU A 32 8.14 -11.40 -8.72
C LEU A 32 7.15 -10.25 -8.90
N ILE A 33 7.67 -9.09 -9.29
CA ILE A 33 6.92 -7.91 -9.65
C ILE A 33 7.43 -7.45 -11.02
N GLY A 34 6.67 -7.75 -12.05
CA GLY A 34 7.08 -7.50 -13.44
C GLY A 34 6.37 -6.30 -14.04
N GLU A 35 6.94 -5.80 -15.13
CA GLU A 35 6.24 -4.90 -16.02
C GLU A 35 5.01 -5.62 -16.54
N GLY A 36 3.82 -5.06 -16.30
CA GLY A 36 2.56 -5.70 -16.67
C GLY A 36 2.49 -5.93 -18.17
N VAL A 37 2.62 -7.19 -18.61
CA VAL A 37 2.37 -7.59 -19.99
C VAL A 37 0.89 -7.91 -20.10
N SER A 38 0.15 -7.12 -20.86
CA SER A 38 -1.27 -7.36 -21.14
C SER A 38 -1.44 -8.30 -22.31
N GLY A 39 -2.35 -9.27 -22.18
CA GLY A 39 -2.85 -10.09 -23.29
C GLY A 39 -2.06 -11.36 -23.62
N GLU A 40 -2.26 -11.85 -24.83
CA GLU A 40 -1.71 -13.10 -25.39
C GLU A 40 -0.16 -13.12 -25.49
N GLU A 41 0.49 -11.97 -25.33
CA GLU A 41 1.95 -11.84 -25.33
C GLU A 41 2.64 -12.46 -24.11
N ARG A 42 1.91 -12.88 -23.08
CA ARG A 42 2.46 -13.49 -21.86
C ARG A 42 3.11 -14.87 -22.08
N SER A 43 2.83 -15.53 -23.18
CA SER A 43 3.18 -16.93 -23.33
C SER A 43 4.61 -17.21 -23.79
N ASN A 44 5.38 -16.19 -24.19
CA ASN A 44 6.71 -16.42 -24.79
C ASN A 44 7.72 -15.28 -24.59
N ARG A 45 7.54 -14.42 -23.58
CA ARG A 45 8.50 -13.33 -23.26
C ARG A 45 9.04 -13.47 -21.85
N ASP A 46 10.32 -13.18 -21.71
CA ASP A 46 10.97 -13.04 -20.42
C ASP A 46 10.28 -11.94 -19.61
N ILE A 47 10.05 -12.21 -18.33
CA ILE A 47 9.46 -11.25 -17.41
C ILE A 47 10.58 -10.54 -16.65
N HIS A 48 10.70 -9.25 -16.86
CA HIS A 48 11.68 -8.42 -16.15
C HIS A 48 11.07 -7.80 -14.89
N VAL A 49 11.88 -7.64 -13.86
CA VAL A 49 11.50 -6.93 -12.63
C VAL A 49 11.28 -5.45 -12.96
N LEU A 50 10.20 -4.89 -12.43
CA LEU A 50 9.87 -3.48 -12.56
C LEU A 50 10.96 -2.60 -11.92
N ARG A 51 11.49 -1.64 -12.69
CA ARG A 51 12.58 -0.75 -12.28
C ARG A 51 12.24 0.71 -12.56
N GLY A 52 12.79 1.58 -11.72
CA GLY A 52 12.78 3.02 -11.97
C GLY A 52 13.73 3.43 -13.09
N LYS A 53 13.78 4.72 -13.39
CA LYS A 53 14.65 5.28 -14.44
C LYS A 53 16.15 5.08 -14.16
N ASP A 54 16.51 4.92 -12.90
CA ASP A 54 17.87 4.65 -12.41
C ASP A 54 18.24 3.15 -12.39
N GLY A 55 17.31 2.30 -12.85
CA GLY A 55 17.50 0.85 -12.86
C GLY A 55 17.25 0.16 -11.51
N ILE A 56 16.86 0.91 -10.47
CA ILE A 56 16.58 0.34 -9.15
C ILE A 56 15.21 -0.33 -9.16
N PRO A 57 15.10 -1.61 -8.71
CA PRO A 57 13.83 -2.27 -8.53
C PRO A 57 12.96 -1.53 -7.50
N PHE A 58 11.66 -1.47 -7.75
CA PHE A 58 10.74 -0.86 -6.79
C PHE A 58 9.39 -1.60 -6.74
N ILE A 59 8.69 -1.42 -5.64
CA ILE A 59 7.32 -1.89 -5.46
C ILE A 59 6.40 -0.68 -5.57
N PRO A 60 5.49 -0.62 -6.57
CA PRO A 60 4.55 0.48 -6.71
C PRO A 60 3.64 0.59 -5.47
N GLY A 61 3.43 1.82 -4.99
CA GLY A 61 2.48 2.10 -3.91
C GLY A 61 1.07 1.62 -4.25
N THR A 62 0.69 1.67 -5.53
CA THR A 62 -0.60 1.14 -6.02
C THR A 62 -0.72 -0.38 -5.88
N SER A 63 0.38 -1.12 -6.07
CA SER A 63 0.39 -2.58 -5.87
C SER A 63 0.24 -2.94 -4.39
N ILE A 64 0.90 -2.17 -3.52
CA ILE A 64 0.74 -2.31 -2.07
C ILE A 64 -0.71 -1.99 -1.69
N ALA A 65 -1.26 -0.87 -2.17
CA ALA A 65 -2.64 -0.46 -1.90
C ALA A 65 -3.66 -1.53 -2.31
N GLY A 66 -3.54 -2.07 -3.52
CA GLY A 66 -4.43 -3.12 -4.01
C GLY A 66 -4.39 -4.39 -3.15
N THR A 67 -3.19 -4.79 -2.73
CA THR A 67 -3.03 -5.96 -1.84
C THR A 67 -3.65 -5.72 -0.48
N LEU A 68 -3.33 -4.60 0.16
CA LEU A 68 -3.86 -4.25 1.48
C LEU A 68 -5.39 -4.06 1.45
N ARG A 69 -5.91 -3.46 0.37
CA ARG A 69 -7.35 -3.34 0.12
C ARG A 69 -8.03 -4.71 0.12
N SER A 70 -7.51 -5.67 -0.66
CA SER A 70 -8.11 -7.00 -0.78
C SER A 70 -8.20 -7.72 0.57
N PHE A 71 -7.20 -7.54 1.45
CA PHE A 71 -7.25 -8.11 2.81
C PHE A 71 -8.33 -7.46 3.68
N ILE A 72 -8.43 -6.13 3.66
CA ILE A 72 -9.44 -5.41 4.45
C ILE A 72 -10.85 -5.67 3.91
N GLU A 73 -11.01 -5.70 2.58
CA GLU A 73 -12.30 -5.88 1.91
C GLU A 73 -12.92 -7.25 2.17
N ALA A 74 -12.08 -8.28 2.32
CA ALA A 74 -12.53 -9.64 2.65
C ALA A 74 -13.19 -9.74 4.03
N ASP A 75 -12.82 -8.88 4.98
CA ASP A 75 -13.37 -8.84 6.33
C ASP A 75 -14.46 -7.75 6.48
N GLU A 76 -14.20 -6.54 6.00
CA GLU A 76 -15.08 -5.38 6.14
C GLU A 76 -15.06 -4.52 4.85
N PRO A 77 -15.97 -4.74 3.89
CA PRO A 77 -16.00 -3.99 2.63
C PRO A 77 -16.14 -2.48 2.82
N ARG A 78 -16.88 -2.03 3.84
CA ARG A 78 -17.06 -0.61 4.15
C ARG A 78 -15.72 0.03 4.57
N ALA A 79 -14.92 -0.69 5.36
CA ALA A 79 -13.59 -0.25 5.77
C ALA A 79 -12.65 -0.08 4.57
N ALA A 80 -12.69 -1.02 3.62
CA ALA A 80 -11.90 -0.92 2.39
C ALA A 80 -12.28 0.32 1.56
N GLN A 81 -13.57 0.62 1.45
CA GLN A 81 -14.04 1.84 0.77
C GLN A 81 -13.57 3.12 1.48
N LEU A 82 -13.58 3.15 2.80
CA LEU A 82 -13.11 4.31 3.57
C LEU A 82 -11.60 4.54 3.40
N LEU A 83 -10.82 3.46 3.45
CA LEU A 83 -9.36 3.54 3.37
C LEU A 83 -8.87 3.76 1.93
N PHE A 84 -9.40 3.04 0.96
CA PHE A 84 -8.84 2.97 -0.39
C PHE A 84 -9.75 3.59 -1.47
N GLY A 85 -10.89 4.15 -1.08
CA GLY A 85 -11.87 4.75 -1.99
C GLY A 85 -12.76 3.73 -2.67
N THR A 86 -13.66 4.22 -3.53
CA THR A 86 -14.55 3.38 -4.35
C THR A 86 -13.90 3.12 -5.72
N GLU A 87 -13.88 1.86 -6.17
CA GLU A 87 -13.41 1.52 -7.53
C GLU A 87 -14.47 1.84 -8.59
N HIS A 88 -15.71 1.47 -8.27
CA HIS A 88 -16.87 1.72 -9.13
C HIS A 88 -18.02 2.22 -8.27
N ALA A 89 -18.32 3.50 -8.37
CA ALA A 89 -19.52 4.05 -7.74
C ALA A 89 -20.76 3.52 -8.48
N ALA A 90 -21.70 2.96 -7.74
CA ALA A 90 -22.96 2.47 -8.33
C ALA A 90 -23.82 3.61 -8.88
N LEU A 91 -23.70 4.80 -8.29
CA LEU A 91 -24.38 6.02 -8.71
C LEU A 91 -23.40 7.20 -8.70
N PRO A 92 -23.57 8.20 -9.59
CA PRO A 92 -22.84 9.46 -9.51
C PRO A 92 -23.04 10.11 -8.12
N GLY A 93 -21.92 10.47 -7.47
CA GLY A 93 -21.93 11.04 -6.12
C GLY A 93 -21.60 10.06 -5.00
N ASP A 94 -21.52 8.76 -5.29
CA ASP A 94 -21.07 7.73 -4.34
C ASP A 94 -19.54 7.55 -4.37
N GLU A 95 -18.84 8.32 -5.20
CA GLU A 95 -17.39 8.29 -5.30
C GLU A 95 -16.76 8.76 -3.99
N ARG A 96 -15.91 7.92 -3.43
CA ARG A 96 -15.13 8.25 -2.24
C ARG A 96 -13.65 8.27 -2.59
N GLN A 97 -13.01 9.37 -2.24
CA GLN A 97 -11.56 9.50 -2.36
C GLN A 97 -10.88 8.62 -1.31
N SER A 98 -9.80 7.94 -1.70
CA SER A 98 -8.94 7.21 -0.78
C SER A 98 -8.51 8.10 0.40
N ALA A 99 -8.58 7.55 1.61
CA ALA A 99 -7.96 8.14 2.79
C ALA A 99 -6.47 7.80 2.87
N VAL A 100 -6.06 6.62 2.37
CA VAL A 100 -4.67 6.15 2.40
C VAL A 100 -3.93 6.55 1.12
N VAL A 101 -2.74 7.09 1.29
CA VAL A 101 -1.77 7.36 0.21
C VAL A 101 -0.54 6.51 0.49
N LEU A 102 -0.18 5.65 -0.45
CA LEU A 102 0.99 4.77 -0.37
C LEU A 102 2.00 5.20 -1.43
N TYR A 103 3.24 5.29 -1.02
CA TYR A 103 4.34 5.68 -1.92
C TYR A 103 5.10 4.45 -2.41
N ASP A 104 5.79 4.60 -3.53
CA ASP A 104 6.63 3.55 -4.08
C ASP A 104 7.78 3.21 -3.13
N VAL A 105 8.16 1.93 -3.08
CA VAL A 105 9.24 1.44 -2.22
C VAL A 105 10.41 0.99 -3.08
N GLU A 106 11.45 1.79 -3.15
CA GLU A 106 12.71 1.43 -3.84
C GLU A 106 13.48 0.38 -3.04
N LEU A 107 13.94 -0.66 -3.74
CA LEU A 107 14.71 -1.77 -3.18
C LEU A 107 16.19 -1.61 -3.56
N LYS A 108 16.89 -0.65 -2.90
CA LYS A 108 18.27 -0.26 -3.27
C LYS A 108 19.31 -1.34 -3.04
N ASP A 109 19.05 -2.28 -2.11
CA ASP A 109 19.91 -3.42 -1.78
C ASP A 109 19.45 -4.72 -2.47
N ALA A 110 18.62 -4.62 -3.52
CA ALA A 110 18.08 -5.77 -4.20
C ALA A 110 19.14 -6.57 -4.96
N VAL A 111 19.15 -7.86 -4.72
CA VAL A 111 19.85 -8.84 -5.56
C VAL A 111 18.82 -9.45 -6.50
N LEU A 112 19.15 -9.48 -7.79
CA LEU A 112 18.29 -10.06 -8.82
C LEU A 112 18.69 -11.50 -9.09
N GLY A 113 17.71 -12.35 -9.26
CA GLY A 113 17.86 -13.74 -9.69
C GLY A 113 17.02 -13.99 -10.94
N VAL A 114 17.37 -15.04 -11.68
CA VAL A 114 16.57 -15.52 -12.82
C VAL A 114 16.07 -16.92 -12.49
N ARG A 115 14.84 -17.21 -12.87
CA ARG A 115 14.20 -18.52 -12.72
C ARG A 115 13.56 -18.95 -14.04
N ASP A 116 13.67 -20.23 -14.33
CA ASP A 116 13.04 -20.85 -15.49
C ASP A 116 11.54 -21.07 -15.19
N GLY A 117 10.69 -20.68 -16.12
CA GLY A 117 9.27 -20.96 -16.14
C GLY A 117 8.92 -21.92 -17.27
N VAL A 118 7.90 -22.74 -17.04
CA VAL A 118 7.32 -23.60 -18.05
C VAL A 118 5.83 -23.39 -18.10
N HIS A 119 5.29 -23.19 -19.29
CA HIS A 119 3.84 -23.13 -19.49
C HIS A 119 3.25 -24.54 -19.42
N ILE A 120 2.31 -24.76 -18.51
CA ILE A 120 1.57 -26.01 -18.38
C ILE A 120 0.22 -25.85 -19.07
N ASP A 121 -0.10 -26.71 -20.00
CA ASP A 121 -1.42 -26.78 -20.61
C ASP A 121 -2.47 -27.19 -19.57
N ASN A 122 -3.50 -26.37 -19.40
CA ASN A 122 -4.54 -26.57 -18.38
C ASN A 122 -5.44 -27.78 -18.65
N VAL A 123 -5.47 -28.30 -19.89
CA VAL A 123 -6.31 -29.43 -20.29
C VAL A 123 -5.56 -30.73 -20.12
N THR A 124 -4.30 -30.78 -20.56
CA THR A 124 -3.48 -31.99 -20.57
C THR A 124 -2.63 -32.14 -19.29
N GLY A 125 -2.39 -31.03 -18.56
CA GLY A 125 -1.50 -31.00 -17.39
C GLY A 125 -0.01 -31.20 -17.74
N THR A 126 0.34 -31.17 -19.04
CA THR A 126 1.71 -31.36 -19.53
C THR A 126 2.37 -30.04 -19.89
N ALA A 127 3.71 -30.01 -19.87
CA ALA A 127 4.48 -28.87 -20.35
C ALA A 127 4.27 -28.72 -21.87
N VAL A 128 4.01 -27.48 -22.32
CA VAL A 128 3.90 -27.19 -23.77
C VAL A 128 5.30 -27.03 -24.31
N ASP A 129 5.64 -27.86 -25.32
CA ASP A 129 6.95 -27.86 -25.97
C ASP A 129 7.23 -26.46 -26.59
N GLY A 130 8.43 -25.94 -26.33
CA GLY A 130 8.88 -24.65 -26.84
C GLY A 130 8.38 -23.43 -26.06
N HIS A 131 7.62 -23.60 -24.96
CA HIS A 131 7.10 -22.51 -24.14
C HIS A 131 7.84 -22.40 -22.79
N LYS A 132 9.18 -22.39 -22.85
CA LYS A 132 10.02 -21.98 -21.72
C LYS A 132 10.18 -20.46 -21.77
N TYR A 133 10.12 -19.84 -20.62
CA TYR A 133 10.40 -18.42 -20.44
C TYR A 133 11.19 -18.21 -19.17
N ASP A 134 12.04 -17.21 -19.17
CA ASP A 134 12.77 -16.81 -17.97
C ASP A 134 12.04 -15.67 -17.27
N TYR A 135 12.09 -15.65 -15.95
CA TYR A 135 11.57 -14.53 -15.19
C TYR A 135 12.57 -14.07 -14.14
N GLU A 136 12.78 -12.77 -14.11
CA GLU A 136 13.58 -12.14 -13.09
C GLU A 136 12.78 -12.02 -11.80
N ILE A 137 13.48 -12.16 -10.69
CA ILE A 137 12.94 -11.97 -9.35
C ILE A 137 13.88 -11.07 -8.54
N VAL A 138 13.32 -10.39 -7.54
CA VAL A 138 14.10 -9.83 -6.44
C VAL A 138 14.27 -10.92 -5.39
N GLU A 139 15.51 -11.25 -5.05
CA GLU A 139 15.80 -12.27 -4.04
C GLU A 139 15.36 -11.82 -2.63
N SER A 140 15.14 -12.81 -1.75
CA SER A 140 14.78 -12.56 -0.36
C SER A 140 15.84 -11.74 0.36
N GLY A 141 15.44 -10.94 1.34
CA GLY A 141 16.34 -10.10 2.13
C GLY A 141 16.41 -8.66 1.66
N ALA A 142 15.98 -8.34 0.44
CA ALA A 142 15.89 -6.97 -0.02
C ALA A 142 14.98 -6.12 0.88
N SER A 143 15.30 -4.84 1.01
CA SER A 143 14.56 -3.91 1.83
C SER A 143 14.45 -2.54 1.20
N GLY A 144 13.46 -1.77 1.63
CA GLY A 144 13.24 -0.39 1.17
C GLY A 144 12.53 0.46 2.20
N SER A 145 12.69 1.77 2.07
CA SER A 145 11.99 2.73 2.93
C SER A 145 10.52 2.77 2.59
N PHE A 146 9.67 2.47 3.57
CA PHE A 146 8.22 2.53 3.44
C PHE A 146 7.70 3.84 4.00
N TYR A 147 6.82 4.49 3.26
CA TYR A 147 6.09 5.65 3.71
C TYR A 147 4.64 5.58 3.23
N ALA A 148 3.71 5.88 4.14
CA ALA A 148 2.29 5.99 3.85
C ALA A 148 1.67 7.11 4.67
N GLU A 149 0.59 7.70 4.16
CA GLU A 149 -0.21 8.70 4.84
C GLU A 149 -1.67 8.27 4.92
N VAL A 150 -2.33 8.63 6.02
CA VAL A 150 -3.79 8.56 6.13
C VAL A 150 -4.32 9.97 6.30
N VAL A 151 -5.21 10.39 5.41
CA VAL A 151 -5.85 11.70 5.43
C VAL A 151 -7.20 11.60 6.12
N LEU A 152 -7.32 12.18 7.30
CA LEU A 152 -8.56 12.20 8.08
C LEU A 152 -9.41 13.40 7.69
N ARG A 153 -10.63 13.17 7.22
CA ARG A 153 -11.56 14.21 6.76
C ARG A 153 -12.82 14.24 7.59
N VAL A 154 -13.58 15.36 7.50
CA VAL A 154 -14.90 15.48 8.13
C VAL A 154 -15.83 14.37 7.68
N ALA A 155 -15.78 13.95 6.42
CA ALA A 155 -16.57 12.85 5.88
C ALA A 155 -16.38 11.51 6.62
N HIS A 156 -15.28 11.33 7.35
CA HIS A 156 -14.99 10.09 8.09
C HIS A 156 -15.62 10.05 9.49
N LYS A 157 -16.19 11.16 9.98
CA LYS A 157 -16.71 11.24 11.36
C LYS A 157 -17.85 10.24 11.64
N GLU A 158 -18.71 10.02 10.66
CA GLU A 158 -19.84 9.08 10.80
C GLU A 158 -19.38 7.62 10.86
N ASP A 159 -18.23 7.31 10.26
CA ASP A 159 -17.66 5.97 10.18
C ASP A 159 -16.41 5.82 11.10
N GLU A 160 -16.24 6.68 12.11
CA GLU A 160 -15.03 6.77 12.93
C GLU A 160 -14.62 5.42 13.55
N GLU A 161 -15.57 4.68 14.11
CA GLU A 161 -15.30 3.38 14.74
C GLU A 161 -14.89 2.30 13.72
N ILE A 162 -15.46 2.34 12.52
CA ILE A 162 -15.07 1.45 11.42
C ILE A 162 -13.64 1.80 11.00
N LEU A 163 -13.34 3.10 10.83
CA LEU A 163 -12.02 3.57 10.42
C LEU A 163 -10.95 3.20 11.45
N LYS A 164 -11.20 3.36 12.75
CA LYS A 164 -10.27 2.97 13.83
C LYS A 164 -9.93 1.48 13.77
N ARG A 165 -10.95 0.62 13.64
CA ARG A 165 -10.75 -0.82 13.50
C ARG A 165 -9.94 -1.17 12.27
N ALA A 166 -10.28 -0.57 11.13
CA ALA A 166 -9.59 -0.78 9.85
C ALA A 166 -8.12 -0.35 9.91
N LEU A 167 -7.81 0.80 10.53
CA LEU A 167 -6.44 1.25 10.74
C LEU A 167 -5.66 0.31 11.67
N SER A 168 -6.32 -0.26 12.69
CA SER A 168 -5.69 -1.26 13.55
C SER A 168 -5.37 -2.55 12.78
N GLN A 169 -6.30 -3.04 11.97
CA GLN A 169 -6.09 -4.21 11.10
C GLN A 169 -4.95 -3.95 10.11
N LEU A 170 -4.93 -2.77 9.48
CA LEU A 170 -3.88 -2.39 8.54
C LEU A 170 -2.49 -2.36 9.21
N ARG A 171 -2.39 -1.78 10.42
CA ARG A 171 -1.17 -1.79 11.22
C ARG A 171 -0.70 -3.21 11.53
N ASP A 172 -1.61 -4.08 11.95
CA ASP A 172 -1.29 -5.46 12.32
C ASP A 172 -0.89 -6.28 11.10
N LEU A 173 -1.53 -6.06 9.95
CA LEU A 173 -1.16 -6.67 8.67
C LEU A 173 0.24 -6.26 8.22
N LEU A 174 0.57 -4.97 8.30
CA LEU A 174 1.92 -4.47 7.95
C LEU A 174 3.01 -5.09 8.85
N ARG A 175 2.72 -5.32 10.13
CA ARG A 175 3.66 -5.93 11.10
C ARG A 175 3.78 -7.45 10.96
N SER A 176 2.66 -8.16 10.81
CA SER A 176 2.63 -9.62 10.69
C SER A 176 3.11 -10.11 9.33
N GLY A 177 2.99 -9.25 8.33
CA GLY A 177 3.38 -9.50 6.96
C GLY A 177 2.23 -9.85 6.04
N PHE A 178 2.43 -9.55 4.77
CA PHE A 178 1.50 -9.80 3.67
C PHE A 178 2.28 -10.32 2.45
N GLN A 179 1.55 -10.78 1.43
CA GLN A 179 2.14 -11.24 0.18
C GLN A 179 1.67 -10.34 -0.98
N LEU A 180 2.60 -10.01 -1.88
CA LEU A 180 2.38 -9.14 -3.02
C LEU A 180 3.13 -9.67 -4.24
N GLY A 181 2.62 -9.35 -5.43
CA GLY A 181 3.22 -9.72 -6.71
C GLY A 181 2.67 -11.03 -7.26
N ALA A 182 3.38 -11.61 -8.21
CA ALA A 182 3.01 -12.87 -8.83
C ALA A 182 3.54 -14.08 -8.04
N LEU A 183 2.99 -15.26 -8.32
CA LEU A 183 3.37 -16.54 -7.73
C LEU A 183 3.21 -16.62 -6.20
N THR A 184 2.33 -15.83 -5.61
CA THR A 184 2.06 -15.84 -4.16
C THR A 184 1.62 -17.23 -3.67
N ALA A 185 0.85 -17.98 -4.47
CA ALA A 185 0.49 -19.38 -4.17
C ALA A 185 1.71 -20.31 -4.11
N LYS A 186 2.85 -19.94 -4.71
CA LYS A 186 4.14 -20.65 -4.63
C LYS A 186 5.04 -20.10 -3.51
N GLY A 187 4.51 -19.21 -2.64
CA GLY A 187 5.22 -18.64 -1.50
C GLY A 187 6.05 -17.39 -1.81
N PHE A 188 5.94 -16.82 -3.03
CA PHE A 188 6.65 -15.60 -3.39
C PHE A 188 6.00 -14.36 -2.76
N GLY A 189 6.79 -13.28 -2.67
CA GLY A 189 6.33 -11.93 -2.37
C GLY A 189 5.96 -11.68 -0.91
N ARG A 190 6.37 -12.52 0.03
CA ARG A 190 6.12 -12.28 1.45
C ARG A 190 7.03 -11.20 2.00
N MET A 191 6.42 -10.21 2.65
CA MET A 191 7.10 -9.05 3.21
C MET A 191 6.42 -8.57 4.49
N TYR A 192 7.14 -7.78 5.29
CA TYR A 192 6.61 -7.15 6.51
C TYR A 192 7.33 -5.83 6.79
N LEU A 193 6.70 -4.99 7.59
CA LEU A 193 7.24 -3.69 7.98
C LEU A 193 7.98 -3.78 9.32
N ARG A 194 9.29 -3.43 9.30
CA ARG A 194 10.14 -3.30 10.51
C ARG A 194 10.25 -1.85 10.93
N ASN A 195 10.56 -1.67 12.21
CA ASN A 195 10.82 -0.35 12.81
C ASN A 195 9.71 0.65 12.47
N MET A 196 8.46 0.17 12.53
CA MET A 196 7.30 0.99 12.19
C MET A 196 7.11 2.08 13.22
N THR A 197 7.07 3.33 12.77
CA THR A 197 6.64 4.50 13.52
C THR A 197 5.32 5.02 12.96
N VAL A 198 4.52 5.59 13.84
CA VAL A 198 3.22 6.19 13.50
C VAL A 198 3.15 7.55 14.15
N ASP A 199 3.12 8.59 13.33
CA ASP A 199 3.02 9.98 13.75
C ASP A 199 1.63 10.53 13.41
N CYS A 200 0.95 11.11 14.41
CA CYS A 200 -0.39 11.65 14.25
C CYS A 200 -0.34 13.18 14.34
N TYR A 201 -1.01 13.85 13.40
CA TYR A 201 -1.07 15.31 13.31
C TYR A 201 -2.53 15.77 13.33
N ASN A 202 -2.92 16.50 14.38
CA ASN A 202 -4.25 17.09 14.51
C ASN A 202 -4.25 18.52 13.97
N PHE A 203 -4.89 18.76 12.83
CA PHE A 203 -4.87 20.06 12.17
C PHE A 203 -5.70 21.14 12.86
N ARG A 204 -6.35 20.82 13.98
CA ARG A 204 -6.92 21.83 14.90
C ARG A 204 -5.85 22.42 15.84
N ILE A 205 -4.68 21.79 15.93
CA ILE A 205 -3.55 22.22 16.74
C ILE A 205 -2.52 22.86 15.83
N ARG A 206 -2.22 24.14 16.05
CA ARG A 206 -1.29 24.91 15.21
C ARG A 206 0.09 24.25 15.12
N ASP A 207 0.60 23.74 16.24
CA ASP A 207 1.94 23.15 16.29
C ASP A 207 2.02 21.85 15.48
N ASP A 208 0.95 21.06 15.45
CA ASP A 208 0.85 19.86 14.60
C ASP A 208 0.85 20.22 13.10
N VAL A 209 0.17 21.31 12.73
CA VAL A 209 0.20 21.81 11.35
C VAL A 209 1.61 22.26 10.97
N ILE A 210 2.30 22.98 11.86
CA ILE A 210 3.68 23.41 11.63
C ILE A 210 4.60 22.20 11.52
N ALA A 211 4.47 21.21 12.42
CA ALA A 211 5.25 19.98 12.39
C ALA A 211 5.02 19.16 11.10
N TRP A 212 3.77 19.12 10.62
CA TRP A 212 3.44 18.48 9.34
C TRP A 212 4.11 19.17 8.14
N LEU A 213 4.15 20.50 8.15
CA LEU A 213 4.72 21.31 7.06
C LEU A 213 6.25 21.41 7.13
N ALA A 214 6.87 21.03 8.25
CA ALA A 214 8.31 21.08 8.42
C ALA A 214 9.02 20.10 7.48
N PRO A 215 10.15 20.49 6.85
CA PRO A 215 10.88 19.63 5.92
C PRO A 215 11.51 18.39 6.58
N GLU A 216 11.75 18.44 7.89
CA GLU A 216 12.28 17.34 8.70
C GLU A 216 11.13 16.62 9.42
N ARG A 217 10.41 15.77 8.69
CA ARG A 217 9.38 14.91 9.27
C ARG A 217 10.04 13.77 10.07
N GLY A 218 10.25 13.93 11.33
CA GLY A 218 10.86 12.93 12.21
C GLY A 218 10.78 13.28 13.68
N ASN A 219 10.33 14.50 14.00
CA ASN A 219 10.19 15.00 15.37
C ASN A 219 8.73 15.29 15.76
N ALA A 220 7.78 14.55 15.22
CA ALA A 220 6.39 14.70 15.61
C ALA A 220 6.19 14.28 17.07
N VAL A 221 5.63 15.17 17.85
CA VAL A 221 5.14 14.83 19.20
C VAL A 221 3.92 13.93 19.00
N SER A 222 4.00 12.69 19.50
CA SER A 222 2.90 11.73 19.42
C SER A 222 1.68 12.27 20.17
N HIS A 223 0.79 12.94 19.48
CA HIS A 223 -0.53 13.29 19.99
C HIS A 223 -1.55 12.30 19.48
N THR A 224 -2.20 11.60 20.38
CA THR A 224 -3.32 10.71 20.08
C THR A 224 -4.43 11.53 19.46
N VAL A 225 -4.76 11.29 18.20
CA VAL A 225 -5.83 11.99 17.47
C VAL A 225 -7.22 11.44 17.83
N TYR A 226 -7.27 10.31 18.57
CA TYR A 226 -8.48 9.66 19.05
C TYR A 226 -8.32 9.13 20.48
#